data_05556b3aad9162c8afea131117f2b29d
#
_entry.id   05556b3aad9162c8afea131117f2b29d
#
_cell.length_a   1.000
_cell.length_b   1.000
_cell.length_c   1.000
_cell.angle_alpha   90.00
_cell.angle_beta   90.00
_cell.angle_gamma   90.00
#
_symmetry.space_group_name_H-M   'P 1'
#
loop_
_entity.id
_entity.type
_entity.pdbx_description
1 polymer ?
#
loop_
_entity_poly.entity_id
_entity_poly.type
_entity_poly.pdbx_seq_one_letter_code
_entity_poly.pdbx_strand_id
1 'polypeptide(L)'
;MTRLSVIALFFLHFNTVKAAASDAAFLEAIAQVESGGNRKAVGKAGERGQYQIGREAWDDASARLEAKGTHHNQWSKWRNAVVQDMIAAQHLLTLRERFASVGISDPTPEQLALAWNRGFTGARRLRWKSNDYAVRVGNLFRLSSVKR
;
A
#
# COMPACT_ATOMS: atom_id res chain seq x y z
N MET A 1 40.56 -1.89 9.26
CA MET A 1 39.16 -2.12 8.83
C MET A 1 38.27 -1.66 9.96
N THR A 2 37.61 -0.56 9.77
CA THR A 2 36.99 0.27 10.80
C THR A 2 35.63 -0.28 11.24
N ARG A 3 35.41 -0.39 12.54
CA ARG A 3 34.16 -0.86 13.20
C ARG A 3 32.87 -0.10 12.79
N LEU A 4 33.00 0.98 12.03
CA LEU A 4 31.87 1.78 11.52
C LEU A 4 31.01 1.07 10.44
N SER A 5 31.59 0.18 9.62
CA SER A 5 30.88 -0.45 8.52
C SER A 5 29.84 -1.49 8.96
N VAL A 6 30.05 -2.17 10.08
CA VAL A 6 29.14 -3.22 10.57
C VAL A 6 27.89 -2.62 11.22
N ILE A 7 28.05 -1.50 11.93
CA ILE A 7 26.94 -0.81 12.59
C ILE A 7 25.99 -0.20 11.54
N ALA A 8 26.51 0.39 10.48
CA ALA A 8 25.70 0.98 9.41
C ALA A 8 24.87 -0.08 8.66
N LEU A 9 25.45 -1.28 8.39
CA LEU A 9 24.70 -2.40 7.77
C LEU A 9 23.58 -2.92 8.70
N PHE A 10 23.80 -2.98 9.99
CA PHE A 10 22.81 -3.45 10.96
C PHE A 10 21.63 -2.49 11.07
N PHE A 11 21.86 -1.18 11.06
CA PHE A 11 20.80 -0.17 11.06
C PHE A 11 19.99 -0.15 9.75
N LEU A 12 20.64 -0.37 8.60
CA LEU A 12 19.93 -0.45 7.33
C LEU A 12 18.99 -1.66 7.28
N HIS A 13 19.43 -2.82 7.74
CA HIS A 13 18.59 -4.04 7.80
C HIS A 13 17.41 -3.88 8.78
N PHE A 14 17.61 -3.26 9.92
CA PHE A 14 16.56 -3.07 10.92
C PHE A 14 15.46 -2.13 10.42
N ASN A 15 15.84 -1.07 9.70
CA ASN A 15 14.89 -0.12 9.12
C ASN A 15 14.07 -0.74 7.97
N THR A 16 14.67 -1.58 7.13
CA THR A 16 13.96 -2.25 6.03
C THR A 16 12.96 -3.28 6.53
N VAL A 17 13.29 -4.06 7.55
CA VAL A 17 12.39 -5.03 8.17
C VAL A 17 11.21 -4.33 8.86
N LYS A 18 11.47 -3.24 9.58
CA LYS A 18 10.42 -2.45 10.24
C LYS A 18 9.47 -1.80 9.22
N ALA A 19 9.99 -1.27 8.12
CA ALA A 19 9.20 -0.69 7.05
C ALA A 19 8.31 -1.75 6.38
N ALA A 20 8.85 -2.93 6.05
CA ALA A 20 8.09 -4.03 5.45
C ALA A 20 6.98 -4.55 6.38
N ALA A 21 7.23 -4.68 7.68
CA ALA A 21 6.23 -5.07 8.67
C ALA A 21 5.12 -4.01 8.80
N SER A 22 5.47 -2.73 8.73
CA SER A 22 4.52 -1.61 8.72
C SER A 22 3.63 -1.63 7.47
N ASP A 23 4.20 -1.90 6.29
CA ASP A 23 3.45 -1.96 5.04
C ASP A 23 2.49 -3.15 5.00
N ALA A 24 2.90 -4.32 5.50
CA ALA A 24 2.02 -5.48 5.62
C ALA A 24 0.82 -5.20 6.55
N ALA A 25 1.05 -4.57 7.71
CA ALA A 25 -0.01 -4.18 8.64
C ALA A 25 -0.97 -3.15 8.03
N PHE A 26 -0.44 -2.20 7.26
CA PHE A 26 -1.27 -1.22 6.55
C PHE A 26 -2.15 -1.88 5.49
N LEU A 27 -1.59 -2.78 4.67
CA LEU A 27 -2.35 -3.51 3.65
C LEU A 27 -3.42 -4.41 4.26
N GLU A 28 -3.15 -5.03 5.43
CA GLU A 28 -4.16 -5.78 6.17
C GLU A 28 -5.32 -4.87 6.60
N ALA A 29 -5.03 -3.68 7.13
CA ALA A 29 -6.05 -2.70 7.50
C ALA A 29 -6.89 -2.24 6.28
N ILE A 30 -6.26 -2.02 5.13
CA ILE A 30 -6.94 -1.73 3.86
C ILE A 30 -7.88 -2.90 3.50
N ALA A 31 -7.39 -4.14 3.48
CA ALA A 31 -8.18 -5.31 3.11
C ALA A 31 -9.42 -5.47 4.00
N GLN A 32 -9.27 -5.24 5.33
CA GLN A 32 -10.39 -5.31 6.27
C GLN A 32 -11.45 -4.24 6.01
N VAL A 33 -11.05 -3.00 5.72
CA VAL A 33 -12.00 -1.91 5.47
C VAL A 33 -12.66 -2.04 4.09
N GLU A 34 -11.92 -2.48 3.07
CA GLU A 34 -12.40 -2.58 1.68
C GLU A 34 -13.37 -3.75 1.47
N SER A 35 -13.10 -4.90 2.06
CA SER A 35 -13.84 -6.13 1.76
C SER A 35 -14.00 -7.11 2.91
N GLY A 36 -13.52 -6.78 4.11
CA GLY A 36 -13.40 -7.76 5.21
C GLY A 36 -12.41 -8.89 4.90
N GLY A 37 -11.39 -8.62 4.08
CA GLY A 37 -10.40 -9.60 3.66
C GLY A 37 -10.89 -10.56 2.56
N ASN A 38 -12.02 -10.28 1.91
CA ASN A 38 -12.58 -11.15 0.88
C ASN A 38 -11.81 -11.02 -0.44
N ARG A 39 -10.98 -12.00 -0.74
CA ARG A 39 -10.18 -12.05 -1.98
C ARG A 39 -11.00 -12.19 -3.27
N LYS A 40 -12.28 -12.55 -3.16
CA LYS A 40 -13.20 -12.69 -4.31
C LYS A 40 -14.15 -11.51 -4.45
N ALA A 41 -13.99 -10.46 -3.65
CA ALA A 41 -14.87 -9.31 -3.68
C ALA A 41 -14.83 -8.60 -5.04
N VAL A 42 -16.00 -8.10 -5.45
CA VAL A 42 -16.20 -7.28 -6.65
C VAL A 42 -16.92 -6.01 -6.20
N GLY A 43 -16.29 -4.87 -6.39
CA GLY A 43 -16.82 -3.57 -6.03
C GLY A 43 -17.85 -3.06 -7.05
N LYS A 44 -18.60 -2.03 -6.66
CA LYS A 44 -19.67 -1.44 -7.48
C LYS A 44 -19.15 -0.76 -8.75
N ALA A 45 -17.95 -0.18 -8.72
CA ALA A 45 -17.29 0.44 -9.87
C ALA A 45 -16.33 -0.53 -10.60
N GLY A 46 -16.37 -1.81 -10.24
CA GLY A 46 -15.58 -2.82 -10.90
C GLY A 46 -14.25 -3.15 -10.22
N GLU A 47 -13.99 -2.61 -9.04
CA GLU A 47 -12.83 -2.94 -8.25
C GLU A 47 -12.79 -4.43 -7.89
N ARG A 48 -11.61 -4.99 -7.66
CA ARG A 48 -11.42 -6.44 -7.48
C ARG A 48 -10.56 -6.77 -6.26
N GLY A 49 -10.91 -7.93 -5.69
CA GLY A 49 -10.13 -8.59 -4.66
C GLY A 49 -10.25 -7.96 -3.29
N GLN A 50 -9.46 -8.46 -2.35
CA GLN A 50 -9.56 -8.00 -0.96
C GLN A 50 -9.21 -6.52 -0.76
N TYR A 51 -8.36 -5.96 -1.62
CA TYR A 51 -7.90 -4.58 -1.56
C TYR A 51 -8.74 -3.61 -2.40
N GLN A 52 -9.75 -4.09 -3.11
CA GLN A 52 -10.64 -3.33 -4.00
C GLN A 52 -9.87 -2.39 -4.94
N ILE A 53 -8.86 -2.96 -5.62
CA ILE A 53 -8.05 -2.21 -6.58
C ILE A 53 -8.79 -2.11 -7.91
N GLY A 54 -8.91 -0.90 -8.44
CA GLY A 54 -9.48 -0.63 -9.75
C GLY A 54 -8.52 -0.99 -10.89
N ARG A 55 -9.07 -1.14 -12.10
CA ARG A 55 -8.33 -1.57 -13.28
C ARG A 55 -7.10 -0.70 -13.57
N GLU A 56 -7.25 0.62 -13.53
CA GLU A 56 -6.17 1.56 -13.83
C GLU A 56 -4.99 1.42 -12.84
N ALA A 57 -5.28 1.37 -11.54
CA ALA A 57 -4.26 1.18 -10.52
C ALA A 57 -3.57 -0.19 -10.62
N TRP A 58 -4.32 -1.22 -11.01
CA TRP A 58 -3.78 -2.54 -11.26
C TRP A 58 -2.80 -2.54 -12.43
N ASP A 59 -3.20 -1.96 -13.56
CA ASP A 59 -2.39 -1.91 -14.79
C ASP A 59 -1.09 -1.09 -14.56
N ASP A 60 -1.17 0.06 -13.83
CA ASP A 60 0.02 0.85 -13.43
C ASP A 60 0.97 0.03 -12.53
N ALA A 61 0.44 -0.63 -11.50
CA ALA A 61 1.26 -1.46 -10.61
C ALA A 61 1.89 -2.64 -11.35
N SER A 62 1.16 -3.30 -12.25
CA SER A 62 1.67 -4.40 -13.06
C SER A 62 2.80 -3.96 -13.98
N ALA A 63 2.65 -2.82 -14.66
CA ALA A 63 3.70 -2.27 -15.52
C ALA A 63 4.98 -1.92 -14.73
N ARG A 64 4.83 -1.39 -13.52
CA ARG A 64 5.97 -1.09 -12.63
C ARG A 64 6.68 -2.34 -12.14
N LEU A 65 5.94 -3.40 -11.84
CA LEU A 65 6.51 -4.71 -11.48
C LEU A 65 7.26 -5.32 -12.67
N GLU A 66 6.71 -5.24 -13.87
CA GLU A 66 7.35 -5.71 -15.10
C GLU A 66 8.66 -4.97 -15.37
N ALA A 67 8.68 -3.66 -15.21
CA ALA A 67 9.90 -2.84 -15.33
C ALA A 67 11.00 -3.23 -14.32
N LYS A 68 10.64 -3.88 -13.21
CA LYS A 68 11.56 -4.43 -12.20
C LYS A 68 11.94 -5.88 -12.45
N GLY A 69 11.57 -6.46 -13.61
CA GLY A 69 11.92 -7.82 -13.99
C GLY A 69 10.95 -8.90 -13.54
N THR A 70 9.77 -8.54 -13.03
CA THR A 70 8.69 -9.51 -12.79
C THR A 70 7.80 -9.66 -14.03
N HIS A 71 7.05 -10.79 -14.09
CA HIS A 71 6.10 -10.98 -15.18
C HIS A 71 4.95 -9.97 -15.10
N HIS A 72 4.48 -9.50 -16.25
CA HIS A 72 3.27 -8.70 -16.34
C HIS A 72 2.07 -9.45 -15.77
N ASN A 73 1.40 -8.85 -14.79
CA ASN A 73 0.23 -9.43 -14.13
C ASN A 73 -1.06 -8.85 -14.70
N GLN A 74 -1.60 -9.50 -15.74
CA GLN A 74 -2.82 -9.09 -16.37
C GLN A 74 -4.00 -9.01 -15.38
N TRP A 75 -4.92 -8.09 -15.64
CA TRP A 75 -6.14 -7.93 -14.86
C TRP A 75 -6.94 -9.23 -14.67
N SER A 76 -6.95 -10.12 -15.65
CA SER A 76 -7.62 -11.42 -15.58
C SER A 76 -7.14 -12.30 -14.42
N LYS A 77 -5.92 -12.06 -13.90
CA LYS A 77 -5.34 -12.79 -12.77
C LYS A 77 -5.77 -12.26 -11.39
N TRP A 78 -6.70 -11.34 -11.33
CA TRP A 78 -7.15 -10.73 -10.08
C TRP A 78 -7.63 -11.72 -9.00
N ARG A 79 -8.01 -12.95 -9.36
CA ARG A 79 -8.39 -14.00 -8.40
C ARG A 79 -7.21 -14.69 -7.75
N ASN A 80 -6.00 -14.52 -8.28
CA ASN A 80 -4.80 -15.10 -7.69
C ASN A 80 -4.38 -14.29 -6.46
N ALA A 81 -4.33 -14.94 -5.28
CA ALA A 81 -4.03 -14.30 -4.01
C ALA A 81 -2.64 -13.65 -3.99
N VAL A 82 -1.62 -14.35 -4.49
CA VAL A 82 -0.25 -13.85 -4.53
C VAL A 82 -0.15 -12.63 -5.45
N VAL A 83 -0.84 -12.67 -6.61
CA VAL A 83 -0.87 -11.53 -7.52
C VAL A 83 -1.55 -10.32 -6.90
N GLN A 84 -2.68 -10.50 -6.17
CA GLN A 84 -3.32 -9.40 -5.44
C GLN A 84 -2.36 -8.74 -4.45
N ASP A 85 -1.63 -9.55 -3.67
CA ASP A 85 -0.70 -9.05 -2.65
C ASP A 85 0.47 -8.29 -3.30
N MET A 86 1.02 -8.80 -4.42
CA MET A 86 2.08 -8.12 -5.18
C MET A 86 1.62 -6.78 -5.76
N ILE A 87 0.44 -6.75 -6.36
CA ILE A 87 -0.14 -5.52 -6.94
C ILE A 87 -0.42 -4.50 -5.84
N ALA A 88 -0.99 -4.91 -4.70
CA ALA A 88 -1.28 -4.03 -3.58
C ALA A 88 0.00 -3.44 -2.98
N ALA A 89 1.04 -4.24 -2.79
CA ALA A 89 2.34 -3.78 -2.30
C ALA A 89 2.98 -2.77 -3.27
N GLN A 90 2.95 -3.04 -4.58
CA GLN A 90 3.47 -2.10 -5.57
C GLN A 90 2.63 -0.81 -5.63
N HIS A 91 1.31 -0.90 -5.50
CA HIS A 91 0.45 0.28 -5.48
C HIS A 91 0.75 1.16 -4.24
N LEU A 92 0.92 0.56 -3.06
CA LEU A 92 1.33 1.27 -1.85
C LEU A 92 2.68 1.98 -2.02
N LEU A 93 3.66 1.29 -2.59
CA LEU A 93 4.96 1.88 -2.89
C LEU A 93 4.83 3.09 -3.84
N THR A 94 4.02 2.96 -4.88
CA THR A 94 3.73 4.07 -5.82
C THR A 94 3.12 5.27 -5.10
N LEU A 95 2.20 5.05 -4.16
CA LEU A 95 1.62 6.14 -3.36
C LEU A 95 2.70 6.84 -2.51
N ARG A 96 3.57 6.08 -1.84
CA ARG A 96 4.69 6.65 -1.05
C ARG A 96 5.63 7.48 -1.91
N GLU A 97 5.99 7.00 -3.10
CA GLU A 97 6.80 7.74 -4.07
C GLU A 97 6.14 9.07 -4.48
N ARG A 98 4.82 9.04 -4.75
CA ARG A 98 4.05 10.26 -5.08
C ARG A 98 3.99 11.24 -3.91
N PHE A 99 3.85 10.77 -2.67
CA PHE A 99 3.93 11.62 -1.49
C PHE A 99 5.30 12.27 -1.34
N ALA A 100 6.38 11.50 -1.51
CA ALA A 100 7.75 12.01 -1.46
C ALA A 100 7.99 13.08 -2.53
N SER A 101 7.44 12.90 -3.74
CA SER A 101 7.58 13.87 -4.84
C SER A 101 6.92 15.23 -4.57
N VAL A 102 6.04 15.32 -3.59
CA VAL A 102 5.41 16.57 -3.14
C VAL A 102 5.89 17.02 -1.76
N GLY A 103 7.03 16.48 -1.30
CA GLY A 103 7.69 16.89 -0.05
C GLY A 103 7.16 16.21 1.21
N ILE A 104 6.33 15.18 1.10
CA ILE A 104 5.81 14.39 2.23
C ILE A 104 6.55 13.05 2.27
N SER A 105 7.68 13.01 2.97
CA SER A 105 8.55 11.81 3.03
C SER A 105 8.00 10.69 3.92
N ASP A 106 7.17 11.02 4.91
CA ASP A 106 6.54 10.06 5.84
C ASP A 106 5.04 10.34 5.96
N PRO A 107 4.24 9.92 4.96
CA PRO A 107 2.80 10.12 4.98
C PRO A 107 2.15 9.30 6.10
N THR A 108 1.20 9.90 6.81
CA THR A 108 0.44 9.20 7.85
C THR A 108 -0.41 8.07 7.27
N PRO A 109 -0.80 7.06 8.07
CA PRO A 109 -1.73 6.02 7.62
C PRO A 109 -3.03 6.57 7.04
N GLU A 110 -3.56 7.65 7.60
CA GLU A 110 -4.76 8.31 7.10
C GLU A 110 -4.54 8.98 5.74
N GLN A 111 -3.38 9.59 5.52
CA GLN A 111 -3.04 10.19 4.22
C GLN A 111 -2.91 9.12 3.14
N LEU A 112 -2.21 8.01 3.44
CA LEU A 112 -2.09 6.87 2.54
C LEU A 112 -3.46 6.25 2.22
N ALA A 113 -4.29 6.05 3.23
CA ALA A 113 -5.64 5.49 3.06
C ALA A 113 -6.55 6.42 2.25
N LEU A 114 -6.47 7.74 2.47
CA LEU A 114 -7.20 8.71 1.67
C LEU A 114 -6.78 8.65 0.20
N ALA A 115 -5.47 8.56 -0.07
CA ALA A 115 -4.95 8.44 -1.43
C ALA A 115 -5.30 7.09 -2.07
N TRP A 116 -5.38 6.00 -1.29
CA TRP A 116 -5.89 4.71 -1.75
C TRP A 116 -7.34 4.81 -2.23
N ASN A 117 -8.20 5.41 -1.41
CA ASN A 117 -9.64 5.51 -1.65
C ASN A 117 -10.01 6.54 -2.74
N ARG A 118 -9.35 7.69 -2.78
CA ARG A 118 -9.70 8.83 -3.66
C ARG A 118 -8.74 9.01 -4.84
N GLY A 119 -7.73 8.18 -4.95
CA GLY A 119 -6.57 8.43 -5.78
C GLY A 119 -5.71 9.56 -5.22
N PHE A 120 -4.43 9.57 -5.58
CA PHE A 120 -3.47 10.57 -5.07
C PHE A 120 -3.89 12.02 -5.39
N THR A 121 -4.34 12.27 -6.63
CA THR A 121 -4.77 13.61 -7.05
C THR A 121 -6.04 14.05 -6.32
N GLY A 122 -6.99 13.13 -6.11
CA GLY A 122 -8.21 13.40 -5.34
C GLY A 122 -7.91 13.76 -3.89
N ALA A 123 -7.05 12.98 -3.24
CA ALA A 123 -6.61 13.24 -1.86
C ALA A 123 -5.89 14.59 -1.74
N ARG A 124 -5.03 14.93 -2.70
CA ARG A 124 -4.33 16.22 -2.75
C ARG A 124 -5.29 17.39 -2.88
N ARG A 125 -6.33 17.30 -3.70
CA ARG A 125 -7.38 18.33 -3.83
C ARG A 125 -8.13 18.55 -2.51
N LEU A 126 -8.31 17.50 -1.72
CA LEU A 126 -8.88 17.56 -0.37
C LEU A 126 -7.86 18.07 0.68
N ARG A 127 -6.68 18.53 0.26
CA ARG A 127 -5.59 18.95 1.15
C ARG A 127 -5.28 17.94 2.26
N TRP A 128 -5.35 16.65 1.90
CA TRP A 128 -5.10 15.52 2.80
C TRP A 128 -6.07 15.42 4.00
N LYS A 129 -7.21 16.09 3.93
CA LYS A 129 -8.22 16.02 4.98
C LYS A 129 -8.83 14.62 5.05
N SER A 130 -8.62 13.93 6.15
CA SER A 130 -9.12 12.59 6.38
C SER A 130 -10.64 12.52 6.31
N ASN A 131 -11.15 11.43 5.76
CA ASN A 131 -12.55 11.04 5.79
C ASN A 131 -12.73 9.81 6.71
N ASP A 132 -13.97 9.37 6.92
CA ASP A 132 -14.29 8.22 7.78
C ASP A 132 -13.58 6.94 7.35
N TYR A 133 -13.41 6.72 6.05
CA TYR A 133 -12.64 5.60 5.52
C TYR A 133 -11.18 5.65 5.99
N ALA A 134 -10.52 6.78 5.78
CA ALA A 134 -9.12 6.96 6.15
C ALA A 134 -8.90 6.81 7.66
N VAL A 135 -9.82 7.35 8.48
CA VAL A 135 -9.79 7.19 9.94
C VAL A 135 -9.94 5.73 10.35
N ARG A 136 -10.86 4.97 9.73
CA ARG A 136 -11.04 3.54 10.03
C ARG A 136 -9.79 2.73 9.71
N VAL A 137 -9.16 2.96 8.55
CA VAL A 137 -7.90 2.29 8.19
C VAL A 137 -6.79 2.64 9.18
N GLY A 138 -6.62 3.91 9.51
CA GLY A 138 -5.61 4.37 10.47
C GLY A 138 -5.77 3.73 11.85
N ASN A 139 -7.02 3.60 12.33
CA ASN A 139 -7.31 2.95 13.61
C ASN A 139 -6.95 1.46 13.60
N LEU A 140 -7.35 0.72 12.55
CA LEU A 140 -7.00 -0.70 12.42
C LEU A 140 -5.49 -0.92 12.30
N PHE A 141 -4.81 -0.08 11.53
CA PHE A 141 -3.36 -0.12 11.42
C PHE A 141 -2.67 0.02 12.78
N ARG A 142 -3.07 1.00 13.59
CA ARG A 142 -2.49 1.21 14.93
C ARG A 142 -2.77 0.03 15.87
N LEU A 143 -3.97 -0.53 15.83
CA LEU A 143 -4.33 -1.70 16.64
C LEU A 143 -3.49 -2.93 16.27
N SER A 144 -3.19 -3.15 15.00
CA SER A 144 -2.34 -4.27 14.56
C SER A 144 -0.87 -4.08 14.95
N SER A 145 -0.41 -2.84 15.04
CA SER A 145 0.98 -2.51 15.41
C SER A 145 1.26 -2.70 16.91
N VAL A 146 0.24 -2.66 17.77
CA VAL A 146 0.38 -2.85 19.25
C VAL A 146 0.44 -4.35 19.62
N LYS A 147 -0.07 -5.25 18.77
CA LYS A 147 -0.14 -6.70 19.06
C LYS A 147 1.13 -7.48 18.71
N ARG A 148 2.15 -6.80 18.19
CA ARG A 148 3.46 -7.38 17.81
C ARG A 148 4.54 -6.87 18.73
#